data_6c3ce557c09481f7a7b74d2aa0e45779
#
_entry.id   6c3ce557c09481f7a7b74d2aa0e45779
#
_cell.length_a   1.000
_cell.length_b   1.000
_cell.length_c   1.000
_cell.angle_alpha   90.00
_cell.angle_beta   90.00
_cell.angle_gamma   90.00
#
_symmetry.space_group_name_H-M   'P 1'
#
loop_
_entity.id
_entity.type
_entity.pdbx_description
1 polymer ?
#
loop_
_entity_poly.entity_id
_entity_poly.type
_entity_poly.pdbx_seq_one_letter_code
_entity_poly.pdbx_strand_id
1 'polypeptide(L)'
;HVPVVDVDRGGKTTWHGPGQLTVYPILRLAQPIDVIRYVRALEAAVIDLCGLYGLETIRVEGRSGVWLPADPEAAGEADQLVRPERKICALGVRVARGVTMHGIGLNVDPDLEAFALDRIIPCGIDDAGVTSLTAETGRHLETSAPADALVCALENHLTPLVADAT
;
A
#
# COMPACT_ATOMS: atom_id res chain seq x y z
N HIS A 1 2.22 20.78 13.14
CA HIS A 1 2.74 21.09 11.80
C HIS A 1 3.46 19.86 11.25
N VAL A 2 2.98 19.31 10.14
CA VAL A 2 3.62 18.18 9.47
C VAL A 2 4.53 18.75 8.38
N PRO A 3 5.83 18.40 8.34
CA PRO A 3 6.72 18.86 7.29
C PRO A 3 6.30 18.28 5.93
N VAL A 4 6.33 19.09 4.89
CA VAL A 4 6.10 18.67 3.50
C VAL A 4 7.45 18.57 2.80
N VAL A 5 7.73 17.43 2.18
CA VAL A 5 8.98 17.15 1.47
C VAL A 5 8.67 16.75 0.04
N ASP A 6 9.28 17.44 -0.92
CA ASP A 6 9.20 17.06 -2.33
C ASP A 6 10.08 15.85 -2.61
N VAL A 7 9.51 14.86 -3.31
CA VAL A 7 10.19 13.62 -3.67
C VAL A 7 9.94 13.27 -5.14
N ASP A 8 10.87 12.56 -5.74
CA ASP A 8 10.91 12.24 -7.17
C ASP A 8 10.35 10.85 -7.51
N ARG A 9 9.24 10.46 -6.88
CA ARG A 9 8.53 9.20 -7.13
C ARG A 9 7.24 9.38 -7.92
N GLY A 10 6.74 8.30 -8.50
CA GLY A 10 5.41 8.27 -9.08
C GLY A 10 4.31 8.44 -8.02
N GLY A 11 3.14 8.88 -8.46
CA GLY A 11 1.99 9.17 -7.60
C GLY A 11 1.96 10.61 -7.09
N LYS A 12 0.90 10.92 -6.33
CA LYS A 12 0.67 12.23 -5.72
C LYS A 12 1.13 12.24 -4.26
N THR A 13 0.70 13.25 -3.49
CA THR A 13 1.01 13.39 -2.07
C THR A 13 0.62 12.14 -1.27
N THR A 14 1.48 11.71 -0.38
CA THR A 14 1.21 10.66 0.60
C THR A 14 1.71 11.10 1.97
N TRP A 15 1.18 10.48 3.01
CA TRP A 15 1.63 10.69 4.37
C TRP A 15 2.51 9.52 4.82
N HIS A 16 3.56 9.82 5.57
CA HIS A 16 4.39 8.85 6.26
C HIS A 16 4.55 9.28 7.71
N GLY A 17 4.33 8.36 8.65
CA GLY A 17 4.44 8.65 10.07
C GLY A 17 4.32 7.40 10.95
N PRO A 18 4.23 7.58 12.27
CA PRO A 18 4.09 6.48 13.21
C PRO A 18 2.92 5.55 12.86
N GLY A 19 3.11 4.24 13.04
CA GLY A 19 2.11 3.24 12.71
C GLY A 19 2.08 2.79 11.25
N GLN A 20 2.85 3.44 10.36
CA GLN A 20 2.99 3.01 8.98
C GLN A 20 4.33 2.31 8.74
N LEU A 21 4.31 1.10 8.18
CA LEU A 21 5.50 0.36 7.77
C LEU A 21 5.88 0.76 6.34
N THR A 22 7.02 1.43 6.21
CA THR A 22 7.57 1.85 4.92
C THR A 22 8.65 0.86 4.48
N VAL A 23 8.54 0.31 3.25
CA VAL A 23 9.48 -0.65 2.69
C VAL A 23 9.90 -0.22 1.29
N TYR A 24 11.21 -0.10 1.08
CA TYR A 24 11.83 0.31 -0.17
C TYR A 24 12.70 -0.81 -0.74
N PRO A 25 12.17 -1.66 -1.62
CA PRO A 25 12.96 -2.67 -2.31
C PRO A 25 13.89 -1.99 -3.32
N ILE A 26 15.20 -2.04 -3.07
CA ILE A 26 16.22 -1.47 -3.95
C ILE A 26 16.88 -2.62 -4.72
N LEU A 27 16.55 -2.75 -5.99
CA LEU A 27 17.02 -3.85 -6.82
C LEU A 27 17.19 -3.41 -8.28
N ARG A 28 17.96 -4.17 -9.05
CA ARG A 28 18.12 -3.99 -10.49
C ARG A 28 17.13 -4.89 -11.23
N LEU A 29 16.24 -4.28 -12.01
CA LEU A 29 15.28 -5.03 -12.82
C LEU A 29 15.97 -5.68 -14.04
N ALA A 30 15.54 -6.88 -14.37
CA ALA A 30 15.92 -7.57 -15.60
C ALA A 30 15.39 -6.82 -16.84
N GLN A 31 16.07 -7.01 -17.95
CA GLN A 31 15.65 -6.45 -19.25
C GLN A 31 14.66 -7.39 -19.97
N PRO A 32 13.67 -6.85 -20.71
CA PRO A 32 13.29 -5.44 -20.79
C PRO A 32 12.65 -4.93 -19.48
N ILE A 33 12.96 -3.69 -19.10
CA ILE A 33 12.41 -3.11 -17.87
C ILE A 33 10.90 -2.92 -18.02
N ASP A 34 10.15 -3.54 -17.11
CA ASP A 34 8.69 -3.41 -16.99
C ASP A 34 8.29 -2.87 -15.63
N VAL A 35 8.09 -1.56 -15.55
CA VAL A 35 7.71 -0.87 -14.31
C VAL A 35 6.30 -1.26 -13.85
N ILE A 36 5.39 -1.53 -14.79
CA ILE A 36 4.02 -1.94 -14.45
C ILE A 36 4.06 -3.32 -13.79
N ARG A 37 4.80 -4.26 -14.35
CA ARG A 37 4.98 -5.59 -13.76
C ARG A 37 5.61 -5.51 -12.36
N TYR A 38 6.58 -4.61 -12.17
CA TYR A 38 7.19 -4.38 -10.85
C TYR A 38 6.16 -3.86 -9.84
N VAL A 39 5.36 -2.85 -10.20
CA VAL A 39 4.29 -2.34 -9.33
C VAL A 39 3.27 -3.44 -8.99
N ARG A 40 2.88 -4.24 -9.97
CA ARG A 40 1.94 -5.37 -9.76
C ARG A 40 2.51 -6.46 -8.85
N ALA A 41 3.82 -6.68 -8.87
CA ALA A 41 4.50 -7.60 -7.96
C ALA A 41 4.51 -7.06 -6.52
N LEU A 42 4.74 -5.77 -6.32
CA LEU A 42 4.63 -5.13 -5.00
C LEU A 42 3.20 -5.25 -4.43
N GLU A 43 2.19 -4.98 -5.26
CA GLU A 43 0.79 -5.13 -4.84
C GLU A 43 0.46 -6.59 -4.49
N ALA A 44 0.94 -7.55 -5.28
CA ALA A 44 0.72 -8.97 -5.02
C ALA A 44 1.30 -9.40 -3.66
N ALA A 45 2.53 -8.96 -3.34
CA ALA A 45 3.15 -9.25 -2.06
C ALA A 45 2.35 -8.70 -0.87
N VAL A 46 1.78 -7.49 -1.00
CA VAL A 46 0.94 -6.91 0.04
C VAL A 46 -0.41 -7.63 0.14
N ILE A 47 -1.00 -8.05 -0.98
CA ILE A 47 -2.24 -8.84 -0.99
C ILE A 47 -2.03 -10.16 -0.28
N ASP A 48 -0.93 -10.88 -0.57
CA ASP A 48 -0.59 -12.13 0.12
C ASP A 48 -0.42 -11.91 1.63
N LEU A 49 0.29 -10.84 2.01
CA LEU A 49 0.41 -10.47 3.42
C LEU A 49 -0.95 -10.22 4.08
N CYS A 50 -1.83 -9.42 3.46
CA CYS A 50 -3.16 -9.13 3.99
C CYS A 50 -3.97 -10.41 4.17
N GLY A 51 -3.83 -11.38 3.26
CA GLY A 51 -4.42 -12.72 3.36
C GLY A 51 -4.03 -13.46 4.63
N LEU A 52 -2.77 -13.30 5.12
CA LEU A 52 -2.34 -13.91 6.39
C LEU A 52 -3.07 -13.31 7.61
N TYR A 53 -3.58 -12.09 7.48
CA TYR A 53 -4.41 -11.43 8.49
C TYR A 53 -5.91 -11.67 8.30
N GLY A 54 -6.30 -12.52 7.32
CA GLY A 54 -7.69 -12.83 7.02
C GLY A 54 -8.43 -11.72 6.26
N LEU A 55 -7.70 -10.80 5.62
CA LEU A 55 -8.27 -9.70 4.87
C LEU A 55 -8.25 -9.99 3.36
N GLU A 56 -9.43 -9.96 2.75
CA GLU A 56 -9.56 -9.98 1.29
C GLU A 56 -9.32 -8.58 0.74
N THR A 57 -8.23 -8.42 0.00
CA THR A 57 -7.84 -7.14 -0.58
C THR A 57 -7.82 -7.19 -2.10
N ILE A 58 -8.03 -6.04 -2.72
CA ILE A 58 -8.17 -5.89 -4.17
C ILE A 58 -7.21 -4.85 -4.74
N ARG A 59 -7.05 -4.91 -6.07
CA ARG A 59 -6.54 -3.79 -6.87
C ARG A 59 -7.72 -3.00 -7.42
N VAL A 60 -7.59 -1.69 -7.46
CA VAL A 60 -8.58 -0.80 -8.08
C VAL A 60 -8.00 -0.31 -9.40
N GLU A 61 -8.76 -0.42 -10.48
CA GLU A 61 -8.31 -0.01 -11.81
C GLU A 61 -7.99 1.50 -11.84
N GLY A 62 -6.86 1.85 -12.44
CA GLY A 62 -6.39 3.24 -12.50
C GLY A 62 -5.82 3.81 -11.19
N ARG A 63 -5.82 3.04 -10.10
CA ARG A 63 -5.36 3.47 -8.77
C ARG A 63 -4.30 2.51 -8.23
N SER A 64 -3.04 2.93 -8.17
CA SER A 64 -1.99 2.11 -7.53
C SER A 64 -2.24 1.96 -6.03
N GLY A 65 -1.84 0.81 -5.49
CA GLY A 65 -2.00 0.47 -4.09
C GLY A 65 -2.80 -0.80 -3.87
N VAL A 66 -2.97 -1.15 -2.60
CA VAL A 66 -3.80 -2.28 -2.17
C VAL A 66 -4.96 -1.75 -1.35
N TRP A 67 -6.14 -2.30 -1.60
CA TRP A 67 -7.40 -1.76 -1.12
C TRP A 67 -8.27 -2.83 -0.50
N LEU A 68 -9.08 -2.47 0.49
CA LEU A 68 -10.26 -3.22 0.89
C LEU A 68 -11.42 -2.80 -0.03
N PRO A 69 -12.27 -3.74 -0.47
CA PRO A 69 -13.49 -3.40 -1.20
C PRO A 69 -14.44 -2.58 -0.31
N ALA A 70 -15.41 -1.92 -0.93
CA ALA A 70 -16.53 -1.35 -0.19
C ALA A 70 -17.25 -2.46 0.59
N ASP A 71 -17.76 -2.11 1.76
CA ASP A 71 -18.56 -3.07 2.52
C ASP A 71 -19.81 -3.44 1.71
N PRO A 72 -20.27 -4.70 1.72
CA PRO A 72 -21.51 -5.08 1.06
C PRO A 72 -22.67 -4.31 1.67
N GLU A 73 -23.59 -3.81 0.82
CA GLU A 73 -24.84 -3.24 1.29
C GLU A 73 -25.59 -4.27 2.15
N ALA A 74 -25.82 -3.96 3.41
CA ALA A 74 -26.61 -4.83 4.27
C ALA A 74 -28.04 -4.88 3.76
N ALA A 75 -28.51 -6.04 3.31
CA ALA A 75 -29.85 -6.21 2.82
C ALA A 75 -30.84 -5.95 3.97
N GLY A 76 -31.44 -4.76 4.00
CA GLY A 76 -32.59 -4.44 4.84
C GLY A 76 -32.36 -3.50 6.04
N GLU A 77 -31.14 -3.02 6.29
CA GLU A 77 -30.89 -2.03 7.34
C GLU A 77 -30.54 -0.68 6.70
N ALA A 78 -31.52 0.21 6.62
CA ALA A 78 -31.40 1.53 5.96
C ALA A 78 -30.49 2.53 6.67
N ASP A 79 -29.80 2.14 7.75
CA ASP A 79 -29.01 3.05 8.61
C ASP A 79 -27.58 2.54 8.89
N GLN A 80 -27.11 1.52 8.17
CA GLN A 80 -25.74 1.06 8.31
C GLN A 80 -24.84 1.84 7.35
N LEU A 81 -23.91 2.62 7.90
CA LEU A 81 -22.87 3.33 7.13
C LEU A 81 -22.01 2.31 6.37
N VAL A 82 -22.31 2.15 5.08
CA VAL A 82 -21.49 1.34 4.17
C VAL A 82 -20.17 2.07 3.95
N ARG A 83 -19.05 1.47 4.41
CA ARG A 83 -17.74 2.06 4.18
C ARG A 83 -17.35 1.89 2.71
N PRO A 84 -16.86 2.95 2.04
CA PRO A 84 -16.40 2.86 0.66
C PRO A 84 -15.14 1.99 0.52
N GLU A 85 -14.68 1.81 -0.71
CA GLU A 85 -13.33 1.31 -0.96
C GLU A 85 -12.31 2.11 -0.15
N ARG A 86 -11.35 1.41 0.47
CA ARG A 86 -10.39 2.06 1.37
C ARG A 86 -8.99 1.48 1.21
N LYS A 87 -8.03 2.38 1.07
CA LYS A 87 -6.63 2.02 0.83
C LYS A 87 -5.94 1.60 2.12
N ILE A 88 -5.35 0.40 2.12
CA ILE A 88 -4.53 -0.11 3.21
C ILE A 88 -3.04 0.06 2.94
N CYS A 89 -2.63 0.09 1.67
CA CYS A 89 -1.24 0.28 1.28
C CYS A 89 -1.11 1.24 0.11
N ALA A 90 -0.31 2.28 0.28
CA ALA A 90 0.09 3.20 -0.77
C ALA A 90 1.34 2.70 -1.49
N LEU A 91 1.41 2.94 -2.80
CA LEU A 91 2.58 2.67 -3.62
C LEU A 91 3.04 3.92 -4.36
N GLY A 92 4.35 4.16 -4.33
CA GLY A 92 4.98 5.19 -5.14
C GLY A 92 6.41 4.77 -5.40
N VAL A 93 6.75 4.54 -6.66
CA VAL A 93 8.08 4.03 -7.06
C VAL A 93 8.72 4.94 -8.10
N ARG A 94 10.03 4.85 -8.21
CA ARG A 94 10.82 5.36 -9.33
C ARG A 94 11.77 4.26 -9.79
N VAL A 95 11.98 4.19 -11.10
CA VAL A 95 13.02 3.34 -11.70
C VAL A 95 13.96 4.24 -12.48
N ALA A 96 15.23 4.25 -12.10
CA ALA A 96 16.26 5.03 -12.78
C ALA A 96 17.43 4.12 -13.17
N ARG A 97 17.77 4.11 -14.45
CA ARG A 97 18.82 3.24 -15.00
C ARG A 97 18.66 1.76 -14.61
N GLY A 98 17.41 1.29 -14.55
CA GLY A 98 17.08 -0.08 -14.19
C GLY A 98 17.09 -0.39 -12.69
N VAL A 99 17.38 0.58 -11.83
CA VAL A 99 17.37 0.42 -10.37
C VAL A 99 16.10 1.03 -9.80
N THR A 100 15.42 0.29 -8.93
CA THR A 100 14.20 0.71 -8.25
C THR A 100 14.53 1.60 -7.05
N MET A 101 13.66 2.56 -6.77
CA MET A 101 13.72 3.45 -5.61
C MET A 101 12.32 3.68 -5.06
N HIS A 102 12.24 4.07 -3.78
CA HIS A 102 10.99 4.17 -3.02
C HIS A 102 10.26 2.81 -2.96
N GLY A 103 8.96 2.78 -2.75
CA GLY A 103 8.24 1.51 -2.62
C GLY A 103 6.84 1.66 -2.07
N ILE A 104 6.60 1.05 -0.92
CA ILE A 104 5.28 0.90 -0.31
C ILE A 104 5.21 1.57 1.06
N GLY A 105 4.03 2.05 1.40
CA GLY A 105 3.66 2.49 2.74
C GLY A 105 2.43 1.68 3.19
N LEU A 106 2.66 0.64 4.00
CA LEU A 106 1.61 -0.20 4.57
C LEU A 106 1.11 0.40 5.88
N ASN A 107 -0.17 0.69 5.96
CA ASN A 107 -0.80 1.14 7.18
C ASN A 107 -1.00 -0.04 8.12
N VAL A 108 -0.19 -0.12 9.18
CA VAL A 108 -0.33 -1.15 10.22
C VAL A 108 -1.25 -0.65 11.33
N ASP A 109 -0.85 0.43 11.99
CA ASP A 109 -1.62 1.06 13.09
C ASP A 109 -1.38 2.59 13.16
N PRO A 110 -1.52 3.33 12.02
CA PRO A 110 -1.37 4.78 12.06
C PRO A 110 -2.62 5.45 12.66
N ASP A 111 -2.44 6.68 13.13
CA ASP A 111 -3.57 7.58 13.35
C ASP A 111 -4.23 7.91 12.01
N LEU A 112 -5.42 7.34 11.76
CA LEU A 112 -6.14 7.53 10.49
C LEU A 112 -6.63 8.98 10.30
N GLU A 113 -6.76 9.77 11.35
CA GLU A 113 -7.07 11.20 11.28
C GLU A 113 -5.96 12.00 10.55
N ALA A 114 -4.73 11.44 10.48
CA ALA A 114 -3.64 12.05 9.71
C ALA A 114 -3.92 12.09 8.21
N PHE A 115 -4.83 11.24 7.72
CA PHE A 115 -5.26 11.17 6.32
C PHE A 115 -6.55 11.94 6.02
N ALA A 116 -7.09 12.67 7.00
CA ALA A 116 -8.32 13.43 6.82
C ALA A 116 -8.19 14.43 5.66
N LEU A 117 -9.25 14.55 4.86
CA LEU A 117 -9.27 15.32 3.60
C LEU A 117 -9.01 16.82 3.78
N ASP A 118 -9.21 17.35 4.99
CA ASP A 118 -8.86 18.73 5.36
C ASP A 118 -7.37 18.94 5.57
N ARG A 119 -6.59 17.86 5.70
CA ARG A 119 -5.14 17.88 5.89
C ARG A 119 -4.38 17.51 4.64
N ILE A 120 -4.80 16.44 3.98
CA ILE A 120 -4.23 15.99 2.71
C ILE A 120 -5.34 15.38 1.85
N ILE A 121 -5.19 15.44 0.52
CA ILE A 121 -5.95 14.58 -0.40
C ILE A 121 -5.02 13.41 -0.75
N PRO A 122 -5.12 12.25 -0.07
CA PRO A 122 -4.18 11.16 -0.26
C PRO A 122 -4.26 10.65 -1.70
N CYS A 123 -3.14 10.68 -2.42
CA CYS A 123 -3.10 10.29 -3.82
C CYS A 123 -4.05 11.07 -4.74
N GLY A 124 -4.62 12.22 -4.27
CA GLY A 124 -5.63 13.00 -5.01
C GLY A 124 -6.94 12.26 -5.25
N ILE A 125 -7.30 11.35 -4.35
CA ILE A 125 -8.54 10.56 -4.37
C ILE A 125 -9.38 11.07 -3.21
N ASP A 126 -10.52 11.65 -3.52
CA ASP A 126 -11.47 12.25 -2.58
C ASP A 126 -12.73 11.38 -2.36
N ASP A 127 -12.88 10.33 -3.15
CA ASP A 127 -14.02 9.41 -3.15
C ASP A 127 -13.72 8.04 -2.50
N ALA A 128 -12.57 7.88 -1.86
CA ALA A 128 -12.17 6.63 -1.22
C ALA A 128 -11.53 6.86 0.16
N GLY A 129 -11.74 5.89 1.05
CA GLY A 129 -11.21 5.93 2.40
C GLY A 129 -9.75 5.48 2.51
N VAL A 130 -9.22 5.60 3.73
CA VAL A 130 -7.95 5.02 4.16
C VAL A 130 -8.24 4.11 5.35
N THR A 131 -7.50 2.99 5.44
CA THR A 131 -7.63 2.03 6.55
C THR A 131 -6.28 1.47 6.95
N SER A 132 -6.26 0.56 7.92
CA SER A 132 -5.06 -0.10 8.44
C SER A 132 -5.32 -1.55 8.83
N LEU A 133 -4.25 -2.33 9.03
CA LEU A 133 -4.35 -3.70 9.52
C LEU A 133 -5.07 -3.77 10.87
N THR A 134 -4.73 -2.88 11.81
CA THR A 134 -5.39 -2.80 13.12
C THR A 134 -6.88 -2.50 12.98
N ALA A 135 -7.26 -1.52 12.16
CA ALA A 135 -8.65 -1.12 12.00
C ALA A 135 -9.51 -2.25 11.39
N GLU A 136 -8.98 -2.98 10.41
CA GLU A 136 -9.72 -4.04 9.74
C GLU A 136 -9.76 -5.37 10.50
N THR A 137 -8.69 -5.68 11.26
CA THR A 137 -8.65 -6.92 12.05
C THR A 137 -9.27 -6.77 13.44
N GLY A 138 -9.48 -5.54 13.91
CA GLY A 138 -9.90 -5.25 15.28
C GLY A 138 -8.86 -5.61 16.34
N ARG A 139 -7.60 -5.83 15.97
CA ARG A 139 -6.50 -6.21 16.87
C ARG A 139 -5.37 -5.19 16.75
N HIS A 140 -4.94 -4.64 17.87
CA HIS A 140 -3.76 -3.79 17.90
C HIS A 140 -2.52 -4.57 17.41
N LEU A 141 -1.78 -3.99 16.47
CA LEU A 141 -0.59 -4.57 15.88
C LEU A 141 0.58 -3.58 16.01
N GLU A 142 1.70 -4.08 16.51
CA GLU A 142 2.95 -3.33 16.43
C GLU A 142 3.34 -3.10 14.97
N THR A 143 3.85 -1.91 14.65
CA THR A 143 4.17 -1.53 13.27
C THR A 143 5.12 -2.51 12.57
N SER A 144 6.03 -3.13 13.33
CA SER A 144 6.99 -4.14 12.83
C SER A 144 6.41 -5.54 12.69
N ALA A 145 5.23 -5.83 13.25
CA ALA A 145 4.68 -7.18 13.28
C ALA A 145 4.55 -7.85 11.89
N PRO A 146 4.14 -7.18 10.82
CA PRO A 146 4.07 -7.79 9.50
C PRO A 146 5.40 -7.79 8.72
N ALA A 147 6.49 -7.26 9.26
CA ALA A 147 7.72 -6.99 8.49
C ALA A 147 8.33 -8.24 7.87
N ASP A 148 8.57 -9.29 8.64
CA ASP A 148 9.22 -10.52 8.15
C ASP A 148 8.35 -11.25 7.10
N ALA A 149 7.04 -11.31 7.32
CA ALA A 149 6.11 -11.90 6.38
C ALA A 149 6.03 -11.09 5.08
N LEU A 150 6.08 -9.76 5.18
CA LEU A 150 6.12 -8.88 4.01
C LEU A 150 7.40 -9.04 3.22
N VAL A 151 8.56 -9.14 3.88
CA VAL A 151 9.85 -9.39 3.21
C VAL A 151 9.80 -10.70 2.44
N CYS A 152 9.33 -11.78 3.07
CA CYS A 152 9.18 -13.08 2.41
C CYS A 152 8.24 -13.01 1.18
N ALA A 153 7.11 -12.34 1.29
CA ALA A 153 6.19 -12.16 0.16
C ALA A 153 6.84 -11.31 -0.96
N LEU A 154 7.56 -10.25 -0.62
CA LEU A 154 8.28 -9.43 -1.58
C LEU A 154 9.37 -10.24 -2.32
N GLU A 155 10.15 -11.05 -1.60
CA GLU A 155 11.15 -11.93 -2.22
C GLU A 155 10.52 -12.89 -3.23
N ASN A 156 9.39 -13.53 -2.88
CA ASN A 156 8.68 -14.43 -3.77
C ASN A 156 8.22 -13.76 -5.07
N HIS A 157 7.69 -12.55 -4.99
CA HIS A 157 7.16 -11.84 -6.15
C HIS A 157 8.21 -11.06 -6.94
N LEU A 158 9.28 -10.60 -6.31
CA LEU A 158 10.30 -9.75 -6.94
C LEU A 158 11.47 -10.54 -7.53
N THR A 159 11.84 -11.68 -6.96
CA THR A 159 12.96 -12.51 -7.48
C THR A 159 12.87 -12.76 -8.98
N PRO A 160 11.71 -13.09 -9.57
CA PRO A 160 11.59 -13.29 -11.02
C PRO A 160 11.81 -12.04 -11.89
N LEU A 161 11.91 -10.87 -11.26
CA LEU A 161 12.07 -9.56 -11.92
C LEU A 161 13.48 -9.00 -11.80
N VAL A 162 14.33 -9.61 -10.98
CA VAL A 162 15.68 -9.13 -10.70
C VAL A 162 16.63 -9.60 -11.79
N ALA A 163 17.53 -8.71 -12.23
CA ALA A 163 18.62 -9.07 -13.13
C ALA A 163 19.59 -10.04 -12.45
N ASP A 164 20.10 -11.01 -13.20
CA ASP A 164 21.15 -11.91 -12.73
C ASP A 164 22.36 -11.10 -12.21
N ALA A 165 22.95 -11.60 -11.14
CA ALA A 165 24.21 -11.03 -10.64
C ALA A 165 25.33 -11.29 -11.67
N THR A 166 25.82 -10.23 -12.31
CA THR A 166 26.97 -10.26 -13.22
C THR A 166 28.25 -10.10 -12.44
#